data_2c926bd91a8b61a6709dba8685e32d4f
#
_entry.id   2c926bd91a8b61a6709dba8685e32d4f
#
_cell.length_a   1.000
_cell.length_b   1.000
_cell.length_c   1.000
_cell.angle_alpha   90.00
_cell.angle_beta   90.00
_cell.angle_gamma   90.00
#
_symmetry.space_group_name_H-M   'P 1'
#
loop_
_entity.id
_entity.type
_entity.pdbx_description
1 polymer ?
#
loop_
_entity_poly.entity_id
_entity_poly.type
_entity_poly.pdbx_seq_one_letter_code
_entity_poly.pdbx_strand_id
1 'polypeptide(L)'
;MSPIARLRGVVLDRAPESLIVDVGGVGFLVYGTSGTIAAAKTGAEITLHTHLVVREDAMTLYGFGSAHEQRLFQILVGVSGVGPKVALALLSIMSGDELSFAIASGNAAALARASGVGQKLASRIVLELRGKFTADTPIALPGVESEEVVAALMGLGYSQAEAVDAVARSELPADAPVEEKVRLALAHFARTRTGE
;
A
#
# COMPACT_ATOMS: atom_id res chain seq x y z
N MET A 1 -4.83 0.00 -17.35
CA MET A 1 -5.51 -1.09 -16.60
C MET A 1 -4.82 -2.40 -16.91
N SER A 2 -4.58 -3.26 -15.89
CA SER A 2 -4.05 -4.63 -16.10
C SER A 2 -5.18 -5.53 -16.61
N PRO A 3 -4.98 -6.32 -17.68
CA PRO A 3 -6.01 -7.25 -18.17
C PRO A 3 -6.29 -8.41 -17.20
N ILE A 4 -5.35 -8.71 -16.29
CA ILE A 4 -5.55 -9.63 -15.16
C ILE A 4 -5.44 -8.78 -13.88
N ALA A 5 -6.57 -8.36 -13.34
CA ALA A 5 -6.64 -7.43 -12.21
C ALA A 5 -6.68 -8.14 -10.84
N ARG A 6 -7.11 -9.39 -10.80
CA ARG A 6 -7.26 -10.20 -9.60
C ARG A 6 -7.16 -11.68 -9.93
N LEU A 7 -6.52 -12.46 -9.05
CA LEU A 7 -6.56 -13.92 -9.06
C LEU A 7 -7.12 -14.44 -7.74
N ARG A 8 -7.95 -15.48 -7.83
CA ARG A 8 -8.35 -16.29 -6.69
C ARG A 8 -8.17 -17.75 -7.05
N GLY A 9 -7.44 -18.49 -6.22
CA GLY A 9 -7.16 -19.89 -6.47
C GLY A 9 -6.37 -20.54 -5.34
N VAL A 10 -5.95 -21.78 -5.55
CA VAL A 10 -5.21 -22.58 -4.56
C VAL A 10 -3.72 -22.44 -4.82
N VAL A 11 -2.93 -22.19 -3.79
CA VAL A 11 -1.47 -22.15 -3.88
C VAL A 11 -0.94 -23.57 -4.07
N LEU A 12 -0.39 -23.86 -5.25
CA LEU A 12 0.24 -25.17 -5.54
C LEU A 12 1.66 -25.24 -5.00
N ASP A 13 2.43 -24.15 -5.20
CA ASP A 13 3.84 -24.12 -4.80
C ASP A 13 4.26 -22.68 -4.42
N ARG A 14 5.34 -22.61 -3.63
CA ARG A 14 5.89 -21.37 -3.12
C ARG A 14 7.41 -21.36 -3.23
N ALA A 15 7.95 -20.39 -3.96
CA ALA A 15 9.35 -20.06 -4.04
C ALA A 15 9.66 -18.76 -3.25
N PRO A 16 10.93 -18.35 -3.06
CA PRO A 16 11.27 -17.13 -2.32
C PRO A 16 10.64 -15.83 -2.84
N GLU A 17 10.40 -15.73 -4.15
CA GLU A 17 9.91 -14.51 -4.80
C GLU A 17 8.62 -14.74 -5.61
N SER A 18 8.06 -15.96 -5.61
CA SER A 18 6.91 -16.30 -6.44
C SER A 18 6.02 -17.37 -5.84
N LEU A 19 4.79 -17.43 -6.33
CA LEU A 19 3.78 -18.45 -6.06
C LEU A 19 3.34 -19.09 -7.37
N ILE A 20 2.95 -20.36 -7.33
CA ILE A 20 2.12 -20.98 -8.36
C ILE A 20 0.71 -21.08 -7.82
N VAL A 21 -0.24 -20.41 -8.46
CA VAL A 21 -1.65 -20.39 -8.05
C VAL A 21 -2.48 -21.09 -9.10
N ASP A 22 -3.16 -22.16 -8.71
CA ASP A 22 -4.12 -22.85 -9.57
C ASP A 22 -5.44 -22.12 -9.62
N VAL A 23 -5.86 -21.75 -10.81
CA VAL A 23 -7.16 -21.16 -11.09
C VAL A 23 -7.86 -22.01 -12.15
N GLY A 24 -8.72 -22.92 -11.67
CA GLY A 24 -9.49 -23.78 -12.56
C GLY A 24 -8.67 -24.77 -13.40
N GLY A 25 -7.57 -25.28 -12.89
CA GLY A 25 -6.66 -26.20 -13.57
C GLY A 25 -5.53 -25.52 -14.34
N VAL A 26 -5.44 -24.18 -14.28
CA VAL A 26 -4.33 -23.41 -14.87
C VAL A 26 -3.43 -22.85 -13.77
N GLY A 27 -2.16 -23.26 -13.76
CA GLY A 27 -1.15 -22.75 -12.81
C GLY A 27 -0.58 -21.42 -13.27
N PHE A 28 -0.88 -20.35 -12.52
CA PHE A 28 -0.31 -19.02 -12.75
C PHE A 28 0.94 -18.82 -11.89
N LEU A 29 2.07 -18.52 -12.55
CA LEU A 29 3.27 -18.05 -11.85
C LEU A 29 3.12 -16.57 -11.51
N VAL A 30 3.10 -16.24 -10.22
CA VAL A 30 2.87 -14.89 -9.70
C VAL A 30 4.05 -14.47 -8.83
N TYR A 31 4.73 -13.39 -9.20
CA TYR A 31 5.76 -12.77 -8.37
C TYR A 31 5.13 -11.82 -7.34
N GLY A 32 5.66 -11.79 -6.13
CA GLY A 32 5.10 -10.98 -5.06
C GLY A 32 6.13 -10.41 -4.10
N THR A 33 5.65 -9.57 -3.18
CA THR A 33 6.46 -9.09 -2.04
C THR A 33 6.75 -10.23 -1.08
N SER A 34 7.81 -10.09 -0.28
CA SER A 34 8.13 -11.07 0.77
C SER A 34 6.95 -11.29 1.73
N GLY A 35 6.19 -10.24 2.06
CA GLY A 35 4.99 -10.32 2.89
C GLY A 35 3.87 -11.15 2.24
N THR A 36 3.56 -10.88 0.96
CA THR A 36 2.57 -11.65 0.19
C THR A 36 2.94 -13.13 0.11
N ILE A 37 4.22 -13.43 -0.19
CA ILE A 37 4.72 -14.81 -0.27
C ILE A 37 4.67 -15.51 1.09
N ALA A 38 5.07 -14.83 2.17
CA ALA A 38 5.06 -15.40 3.52
C ALA A 38 3.63 -15.70 4.02
N ALA A 39 2.65 -14.90 3.67
CA ALA A 39 1.25 -15.11 4.03
C ALA A 39 0.60 -16.29 3.28
N ALA A 40 1.13 -16.67 2.11
CA ALA A 40 0.61 -17.77 1.31
C ALA A 40 0.96 -19.13 1.93
N LYS A 41 -0.01 -20.04 2.01
CA LYS A 41 0.18 -21.41 2.48
C LYS A 41 -0.13 -22.38 1.34
N THR A 42 0.79 -23.29 1.03
CA THR A 42 0.56 -24.35 0.03
C THR A 42 -0.68 -25.16 0.38
N GLY A 43 -1.54 -25.41 -0.59
CA GLY A 43 -2.83 -26.08 -0.46
C GLY A 43 -3.97 -25.18 0.01
N ALA A 44 -3.71 -23.94 0.43
CA ALA A 44 -4.75 -23.01 0.84
C ALA A 44 -5.19 -22.10 -0.31
N GLU A 45 -6.41 -21.61 -0.25
CA GLU A 45 -6.91 -20.61 -1.17
C GLU A 45 -6.29 -19.25 -0.86
N ILE A 46 -5.93 -18.51 -1.91
CA ILE A 46 -5.43 -17.14 -1.83
C ILE A 46 -6.18 -16.25 -2.83
N THR A 47 -6.34 -14.99 -2.44
CA THR A 47 -6.80 -13.93 -3.36
C THR A 47 -5.70 -12.89 -3.47
N LEU A 48 -5.31 -12.56 -4.70
CA LEU A 48 -4.26 -11.59 -5.01
C LEU A 48 -4.80 -10.48 -5.92
N HIS A 49 -4.45 -9.24 -5.61
CA HIS A 49 -4.56 -8.13 -6.54
C HIS A 49 -3.38 -8.19 -7.50
N THR A 50 -3.61 -8.20 -8.82
CA THR A 50 -2.56 -8.54 -9.78
C THR A 50 -2.29 -7.41 -10.77
N HIS A 51 -1.04 -7.33 -11.20
CA HIS A 51 -0.57 -6.45 -12.26
C HIS A 51 0.24 -7.25 -13.29
N LEU A 52 -0.25 -7.28 -14.53
CA LEU A 52 0.43 -7.94 -15.65
C LEU A 52 1.36 -6.93 -16.33
N VAL A 53 2.63 -7.23 -16.37
CA VAL A 53 3.62 -6.51 -17.19
C VAL A 53 3.86 -7.30 -18.47
N VAL A 54 3.55 -6.67 -19.60
CA VAL A 54 3.76 -7.25 -20.93
C VAL A 54 4.96 -6.56 -21.57
N ARG A 55 5.92 -7.35 -22.05
CA ARG A 55 7.07 -6.94 -22.84
C ARG A 55 7.09 -7.72 -24.14
N GLU A 56 7.96 -7.39 -25.07
CA GLU A 56 8.08 -8.08 -26.35
C GLU A 56 8.40 -9.56 -26.21
N ASP A 57 9.18 -9.92 -25.18
CA ASP A 57 9.72 -11.26 -24.94
C ASP A 57 9.10 -11.98 -23.74
N ALA A 58 8.28 -11.30 -22.92
CA ALA A 58 7.74 -11.88 -21.69
C ALA A 58 6.44 -11.25 -21.21
N MET A 59 5.60 -12.08 -20.60
CA MET A 59 4.46 -11.67 -19.79
C MET A 59 4.73 -12.07 -18.33
N THR A 60 4.80 -11.10 -17.45
CA THR A 60 5.08 -11.35 -16.02
C THR A 60 3.94 -10.86 -15.16
N LEU A 61 3.40 -11.73 -14.32
CA LEU A 61 2.31 -11.44 -13.41
C LEU A 61 2.86 -11.15 -12.01
N TYR A 62 2.48 -10.01 -11.47
CA TYR A 62 2.80 -9.58 -10.10
C TYR A 62 1.54 -9.62 -9.25
N GLY A 63 1.65 -10.12 -8.00
CA GLY A 63 0.54 -10.29 -7.09
C GLY A 63 0.81 -9.66 -5.72
N PHE A 64 -0.23 -9.08 -5.13
CA PHE A 64 -0.19 -8.29 -3.90
C PHE A 64 -1.33 -8.71 -2.98
N GLY A 65 -1.11 -8.67 -1.68
CA GLY A 65 -2.11 -8.98 -0.67
C GLY A 65 -3.22 -7.92 -0.58
N SER A 66 -2.95 -6.68 -1.04
CA SER A 66 -3.92 -5.58 -1.02
C SER A 66 -3.91 -4.76 -2.29
N ALA A 67 -5.04 -4.08 -2.57
CA ALA A 67 -5.14 -3.12 -3.67
C ALA A 67 -4.21 -1.90 -3.46
N HIS A 68 -3.91 -1.57 -2.20
CA HIS A 68 -2.98 -0.50 -1.86
C HIS A 68 -1.55 -0.84 -2.30
N GLU A 69 -1.03 -2.01 -1.94
CA GLU A 69 0.29 -2.47 -2.40
C GLU A 69 0.38 -2.53 -3.94
N GLN A 70 -0.67 -3.03 -4.60
CA GLN A 70 -0.74 -3.05 -6.07
C GLN A 70 -0.63 -1.64 -6.66
N ARG A 71 -1.34 -0.65 -6.11
CA ARG A 71 -1.25 0.76 -6.54
C ARG A 71 0.14 1.33 -6.33
N LEU A 72 0.75 1.11 -5.17
CA LEU A 72 2.11 1.55 -4.89
C LEU A 72 3.12 0.95 -5.88
N PHE A 73 3.00 -0.33 -6.18
CA PHE A 73 3.82 -0.97 -7.20
C PHE A 73 3.70 -0.27 -8.55
N GLN A 74 2.47 0.01 -9.02
CA GLN A 74 2.23 0.68 -10.29
C GLN A 74 2.82 2.10 -10.32
N ILE A 75 2.68 2.85 -9.23
CA ILE A 75 3.23 4.19 -9.07
C ILE A 75 4.76 4.14 -9.12
N LEU A 76 5.38 3.20 -8.40
CA LEU A 76 6.84 3.02 -8.37
C LEU A 76 7.41 2.66 -9.75
N VAL A 77 6.80 1.71 -10.46
CA VAL A 77 7.24 1.31 -11.80
C VAL A 77 7.11 2.44 -12.82
N GLY A 78 6.26 3.44 -12.57
CA GLY A 78 6.16 4.65 -13.37
C GLY A 78 7.32 5.64 -13.19
N VAL A 79 8.18 5.44 -12.18
CA VAL A 79 9.36 6.29 -11.95
C VAL A 79 10.51 5.85 -12.85
N SER A 80 11.16 6.81 -13.49
CA SER A 80 12.32 6.51 -14.37
C SER A 80 13.45 5.83 -13.60
N GLY A 81 13.84 4.63 -14.07
CA GLY A 81 14.88 3.79 -13.45
C GLY A 81 14.36 2.82 -12.39
N VAL A 82 13.06 2.80 -12.11
CA VAL A 82 12.43 1.82 -11.21
C VAL A 82 11.78 0.71 -12.05
N GLY A 83 12.40 -0.45 -12.09
CA GLY A 83 11.82 -1.64 -12.68
C GLY A 83 10.98 -2.44 -11.65
N PRO A 84 10.21 -3.45 -12.11
CA PRO A 84 9.39 -4.29 -11.24
C PRO A 84 10.16 -4.93 -10.08
N LYS A 85 11.40 -5.39 -10.29
CA LYS A 85 12.25 -5.96 -9.22
C LYS A 85 12.55 -4.95 -8.11
N VAL A 86 12.86 -3.72 -8.49
CA VAL A 86 13.14 -2.63 -7.54
C VAL A 86 11.88 -2.25 -6.78
N ALA A 87 10.74 -2.16 -7.46
CA ALA A 87 9.45 -1.88 -6.82
C ALA A 87 9.07 -2.97 -5.81
N LEU A 88 9.23 -4.26 -6.15
CA LEU A 88 9.02 -5.36 -5.21
C LEU A 88 9.99 -5.31 -4.02
N ALA A 89 11.27 -4.99 -4.25
CA ALA A 89 12.25 -4.88 -3.18
C ALA A 89 11.88 -3.78 -2.17
N LEU A 90 11.40 -2.63 -2.63
CA LEU A 90 10.91 -1.55 -1.78
C LEU A 90 9.70 -2.01 -0.94
N LEU A 91 8.69 -2.61 -1.57
CA LEU A 91 7.49 -3.11 -0.91
C LEU A 91 7.73 -4.36 -0.04
N SER A 92 8.91 -4.99 -0.16
CA SER A 92 9.29 -6.14 0.68
C SER A 92 10.00 -5.74 1.96
N ILE A 93 10.65 -4.56 2.00
CA ILE A 93 11.39 -4.10 3.20
C ILE A 93 10.59 -3.14 4.06
N MET A 94 9.49 -2.60 3.55
CA MET A 94 8.61 -1.66 4.27
C MET A 94 7.16 -1.85 3.82
N SER A 95 6.23 -1.64 4.74
CA SER A 95 4.80 -1.63 4.43
C SER A 95 4.44 -0.51 3.46
N GLY A 96 3.26 -0.59 2.85
CA GLY A 96 2.77 0.48 1.97
C GLY A 96 2.68 1.84 2.66
N ASP A 97 2.29 1.85 3.93
CA ASP A 97 2.17 3.08 4.73
C ASP A 97 3.54 3.66 5.08
N GLU A 98 4.51 2.81 5.49
CA GLU A 98 5.89 3.23 5.75
C GLU A 98 6.55 3.79 4.49
N LEU A 99 6.32 3.16 3.34
CA LEU A 99 6.84 3.64 2.05
C LEU A 99 6.23 5.00 1.69
N SER A 100 4.92 5.13 1.82
CA SER A 100 4.18 6.38 1.55
C SER A 100 4.68 7.51 2.46
N PHE A 101 4.84 7.23 3.74
CA PHE A 101 5.39 8.18 4.71
C PHE A 101 6.84 8.56 4.40
N ALA A 102 7.69 7.59 4.06
CA ALA A 102 9.09 7.86 3.70
C ALA A 102 9.20 8.76 2.46
N ILE A 103 8.34 8.56 1.47
CA ILE A 103 8.28 9.41 0.27
C ILE A 103 7.77 10.82 0.63
N ALA A 104 6.68 10.94 1.37
CA ALA A 104 6.08 12.20 1.76
C ALA A 104 7.03 13.05 2.62
N SER A 105 7.72 12.42 3.58
CA SER A 105 8.71 13.07 4.46
C SER A 105 10.05 13.37 3.78
N GLY A 106 10.27 12.87 2.56
CA GLY A 106 11.53 13.07 1.86
C GLY A 106 12.68 12.15 2.31
N ASN A 107 12.38 11.05 3.01
CA ASN A 107 13.36 10.14 3.59
C ASN A 107 13.95 9.18 2.53
N ALA A 108 14.78 9.69 1.63
CA ALA A 108 15.48 8.90 0.62
C ALA A 108 16.39 7.81 1.23
N ALA A 109 16.94 8.04 2.44
CA ALA A 109 17.80 7.07 3.09
C ALA A 109 17.06 5.77 3.47
N ALA A 110 15.79 5.87 3.84
CA ALA A 110 14.95 4.69 4.11
C ALA A 110 14.76 3.85 2.84
N LEU A 111 14.50 4.49 1.69
CA LEU A 111 14.33 3.82 0.41
C LEU A 111 15.64 3.18 -0.08
N ALA A 112 16.79 3.82 0.17
CA ALA A 112 18.10 3.32 -0.25
C ALA A 112 18.52 2.01 0.45
N ARG A 113 17.77 1.55 1.45
CA ARG A 113 17.98 0.25 2.10
C ARG A 113 17.50 -0.94 1.25
N ALA A 114 16.62 -0.67 0.27
CA ALA A 114 16.12 -1.72 -0.61
C ALA A 114 17.19 -2.18 -1.61
N SER A 115 17.22 -3.48 -1.88
CA SER A 115 18.11 -4.04 -2.89
C SER A 115 17.90 -3.41 -4.26
N GLY A 116 18.98 -2.97 -4.90
CA GLY A 116 18.93 -2.29 -6.19
C GLY A 116 18.56 -0.81 -6.13
N VAL A 117 18.41 -0.23 -4.93
CA VAL A 117 18.10 1.19 -4.74
C VAL A 117 19.31 1.92 -4.16
N GLY A 118 20.06 2.59 -5.04
CA GLY A 118 21.12 3.50 -4.59
C GLY A 118 20.58 4.88 -4.21
N GLN A 119 21.38 5.70 -3.52
CA GLN A 119 21.00 7.03 -3.05
C GLN A 119 20.43 7.94 -4.15
N LYS A 120 21.01 7.88 -5.37
CA LYS A 120 20.52 8.68 -6.51
C LYS A 120 19.11 8.28 -6.94
N LEU A 121 18.84 6.97 -6.98
CA LEU A 121 17.51 6.45 -7.34
C LEU A 121 16.49 6.74 -6.24
N ALA A 122 16.87 6.54 -4.97
CA ALA A 122 16.03 6.88 -3.82
C ALA A 122 15.60 8.36 -3.84
N SER A 123 16.56 9.28 -4.05
CA SER A 123 16.27 10.71 -4.14
C SER A 123 15.35 11.05 -5.32
N ARG A 124 15.51 10.35 -6.46
CA ARG A 124 14.62 10.53 -7.62
C ARG A 124 13.20 10.05 -7.31
N ILE A 125 13.05 8.87 -6.71
CA ILE A 125 11.73 8.33 -6.30
C ILE A 125 11.01 9.35 -5.41
N VAL A 126 11.69 9.85 -4.39
CA VAL A 126 11.15 10.87 -3.49
C VAL A 126 10.73 12.13 -4.26
N LEU A 127 11.61 12.66 -5.12
CA LEU A 127 11.35 13.89 -5.87
C LEU A 127 10.14 13.75 -6.81
N GLU A 128 10.06 12.64 -7.56
CA GLU A 128 8.97 12.42 -8.53
C GLU A 128 7.64 12.06 -7.88
N LEU A 129 7.68 11.44 -6.69
CA LEU A 129 6.47 10.92 -6.05
C LEU A 129 5.97 11.76 -4.87
N ARG A 130 6.79 12.62 -4.27
CA ARG A 130 6.42 13.41 -3.08
C ARG A 130 5.09 14.17 -3.28
N GLY A 131 4.88 14.80 -4.45
CA GLY A 131 3.65 15.51 -4.76
C GLY A 131 2.43 14.60 -4.97
N LYS A 132 2.65 13.36 -5.41
CA LYS A 132 1.56 12.39 -5.64
C LYS A 132 1.03 11.79 -4.33
N PHE A 133 1.86 11.71 -3.31
CA PHE A 133 1.48 11.17 -1.98
C PHE A 133 0.92 12.24 -1.05
N THR A 134 1.04 13.53 -1.39
CA THR A 134 0.47 14.63 -0.59
C THR A 134 -0.92 15.06 -1.06
N ALA A 135 -1.32 14.72 -2.29
CA ALA A 135 -2.55 15.25 -2.90
C ALA A 135 -3.70 14.24 -3.03
N ASP A 136 -3.42 12.92 -3.21
CA ASP A 136 -4.46 11.96 -3.62
C ASP A 136 -4.30 10.54 -3.02
N THR A 137 -3.39 10.33 -2.08
CA THR A 137 -3.31 9.03 -1.42
C THR A 137 -3.78 9.21 0.01
N PRO A 138 -5.00 8.84 0.32
CA PRO A 138 -5.36 8.62 1.71
C PRO A 138 -4.34 7.62 2.27
N ILE A 139 -3.64 7.99 3.34
CA ILE A 139 -2.94 6.99 4.16
C ILE A 139 -4.06 6.06 4.59
N ALA A 140 -4.13 4.88 3.98
CA ALA A 140 -5.14 3.89 4.33
C ALA A 140 -4.85 3.48 5.77
N LEU A 141 -5.57 4.09 6.69
CA LEU A 141 -5.68 3.56 8.04
C LEU A 141 -6.36 2.19 7.92
N PRO A 142 -6.04 1.22 8.78
CA PRO A 142 -6.70 -0.08 8.76
C PRO A 142 -8.22 0.10 8.97
N GLY A 143 -8.99 -0.08 7.90
CA GLY A 143 -10.43 0.03 7.86
C GLY A 143 -10.91 1.09 6.86
N VAL A 144 -11.65 0.67 5.85
CA VAL A 144 -12.27 1.51 4.79
C VAL A 144 -13.12 2.65 5.37
N GLU A 145 -13.59 2.48 6.60
CA GLU A 145 -14.44 3.42 7.34
C GLU A 145 -13.71 4.66 7.89
N SER A 146 -12.38 4.61 7.93
CA SER A 146 -11.56 5.72 8.46
C SER A 146 -11.28 6.80 7.42
N GLU A 147 -11.32 6.50 6.13
CA GLU A 147 -11.04 7.46 5.05
C GLU A 147 -12.09 8.58 4.99
N GLU A 148 -13.36 8.22 5.16
CA GLU A 148 -14.47 9.20 5.15
C GLU A 148 -14.41 10.13 6.36
N VAL A 149 -14.01 9.61 7.53
CA VAL A 149 -13.84 10.41 8.75
C VAL A 149 -12.67 11.38 8.61
N VAL A 150 -11.53 10.94 8.09
CA VAL A 150 -10.37 11.81 7.82
C VAL A 150 -10.72 12.90 6.82
N ALA A 151 -11.41 12.55 5.71
CA ALA A 151 -11.84 13.53 4.71
C ALA A 151 -12.80 14.57 5.32
N ALA A 152 -13.73 14.15 6.17
CA ALA A 152 -14.66 15.05 6.86
C ALA A 152 -13.93 16.00 7.83
N LEU A 153 -12.95 15.51 8.60
CA LEU A 153 -12.13 16.34 9.49
C LEU A 153 -11.29 17.37 8.71
N MET A 154 -10.71 16.95 7.57
CA MET A 154 -10.01 17.88 6.69
C MET A 154 -10.95 18.95 6.10
N GLY A 155 -12.18 18.59 5.75
CA GLY A 155 -13.23 19.52 5.34
C GLY A 155 -13.62 20.53 6.44
N LEU A 156 -13.43 20.19 7.71
CA LEU A 156 -13.62 21.06 8.88
C LEU A 156 -12.40 21.95 9.18
N GLY A 157 -11.31 21.85 8.39
CA GLY A 157 -10.13 22.70 8.52
C GLY A 157 -8.96 22.10 9.29
N TYR A 158 -9.04 20.84 9.72
CA TYR A 158 -7.91 20.13 10.34
C TYR A 158 -6.89 19.71 9.27
N SER A 159 -5.61 19.71 9.63
CA SER A 159 -4.58 19.14 8.76
C SER A 159 -4.74 17.62 8.67
N GLN A 160 -4.25 17.02 7.59
CA GLN A 160 -4.29 15.56 7.41
C GLN A 160 -3.62 14.82 8.57
N ALA A 161 -2.47 15.34 9.07
CA ALA A 161 -1.76 14.73 10.19
C ALA A 161 -2.60 14.72 11.47
N GLU A 162 -3.28 15.83 11.77
CA GLU A 162 -4.19 15.95 12.94
C GLU A 162 -5.40 15.03 12.78
N ALA A 163 -6.01 14.99 11.59
CA ALA A 163 -7.16 14.13 11.32
C ALA A 163 -6.82 12.64 11.49
N VAL A 164 -5.67 12.21 10.96
CA VAL A 164 -5.17 10.83 11.09
C VAL A 164 -4.87 10.49 12.55
N ASP A 165 -4.18 11.36 13.30
CA ASP A 165 -3.87 11.14 14.72
C ASP A 165 -5.15 11.04 15.56
N ALA A 166 -6.13 11.91 15.29
CA ALA A 166 -7.43 11.88 15.98
C ALA A 166 -8.19 10.56 15.73
N VAL A 167 -8.23 10.08 14.50
CA VAL A 167 -8.88 8.82 14.14
C VAL A 167 -8.14 7.63 14.76
N ALA A 168 -6.80 7.61 14.71
CA ALA A 168 -6.00 6.52 15.26
C ALA A 168 -6.11 6.39 16.79
N ARG A 169 -6.36 7.50 17.49
CA ARG A 169 -6.49 7.54 18.96
C ARG A 169 -7.93 7.46 19.45
N SER A 170 -8.90 7.47 18.56
CA SER A 170 -10.31 7.36 18.90
C SER A 170 -10.79 5.92 18.72
N GLU A 171 -11.54 5.41 19.72
CA GLU A 171 -12.26 4.14 19.58
C GLU A 171 -13.49 4.38 18.70
N LEU A 172 -13.36 4.12 17.41
CA LEU A 172 -14.45 4.30 16.44
C LEU A 172 -15.17 2.97 16.26
N PRO A 173 -16.46 2.85 16.64
CA PRO A 173 -17.22 1.64 16.40
C PRO A 173 -17.38 1.35 14.90
N ALA A 174 -17.14 0.11 14.49
CA ALA A 174 -17.20 -0.29 13.08
C ALA A 174 -18.56 0.03 12.44
N ASP A 175 -19.65 -0.22 13.18
CA ASP A 175 -21.02 -0.09 12.68
C ASP A 175 -21.63 1.32 12.85
N ALA A 176 -20.87 2.29 13.41
CA ALA A 176 -21.39 3.64 13.61
C ALA A 176 -21.41 4.44 12.30
N PRO A 177 -22.41 5.32 12.08
CA PRO A 177 -22.43 6.21 10.93
C PRO A 177 -21.25 7.21 10.96
N VAL A 178 -20.86 7.70 9.77
CA VAL A 178 -19.68 8.59 9.60
C VAL A 178 -19.77 9.84 10.49
N GLU A 179 -20.95 10.42 10.63
CA GLU A 179 -21.20 11.60 11.47
C GLU A 179 -20.86 11.34 12.93
N GLU A 180 -21.17 10.17 13.46
CA GLU A 180 -20.87 9.78 14.83
C GLU A 180 -19.38 9.51 15.01
N LYS A 181 -18.74 8.84 14.04
CA LYS A 181 -17.29 8.63 14.01
C LYS A 181 -16.53 9.96 13.97
N VAL A 182 -16.98 10.93 13.15
CA VAL A 182 -16.41 12.30 13.11
C VAL A 182 -16.56 12.99 14.46
N ARG A 183 -17.72 12.88 15.12
CA ARG A 183 -17.96 13.47 16.44
C ARG A 183 -17.02 12.89 17.52
N LEU A 184 -16.81 11.57 17.47
CA LEU A 184 -15.88 10.89 18.40
C LEU A 184 -14.44 11.32 18.18
N ALA A 185 -14.01 11.44 16.93
CA ALA A 185 -12.68 11.92 16.58
C ALA A 185 -12.47 13.39 16.98
N LEU A 186 -13.49 14.26 16.83
CA LEU A 186 -13.45 15.65 17.29
C LEU A 186 -13.34 15.77 18.81
N ALA A 187 -13.94 14.84 19.58
CA ALA A 187 -13.82 14.81 21.02
C ALA A 187 -12.37 14.59 21.51
N HIS A 188 -11.52 13.97 20.68
CA HIS A 188 -10.09 13.83 20.93
C HIS A 188 -9.40 15.20 21.01
N PHE A 189 -9.68 16.10 20.07
CA PHE A 189 -9.12 17.46 20.07
C PHE A 189 -9.57 18.30 21.26
N ALA A 190 -10.82 18.11 21.71
CA ALA A 190 -11.32 18.81 22.88
C ALA A 190 -10.57 18.40 24.18
N ARG A 191 -10.20 17.12 24.30
CA ARG A 191 -9.44 16.61 25.46
C ARG A 191 -7.99 17.06 25.45
N THR A 192 -7.36 17.18 24.27
CA THR A 192 -5.97 17.63 24.15
C THR A 192 -5.80 19.14 24.45
N ARG A 193 -6.85 19.96 24.23
CA ARG A 193 -6.85 21.41 24.53
C ARG A 193 -7.17 21.75 25.98
N THR A 194 -7.70 20.80 26.77
CA THR A 194 -8.09 21.02 28.16
C THR A 194 -7.08 20.43 29.17
N GLY A 195 -5.97 19.87 28.68
CA GLY A 195 -4.92 19.21 29.45
C GLY A 195 -3.65 20.05 29.69
N GLU A 196 -3.77 21.42 29.75
CA GLU A 196 -2.81 22.33 30.39
C GLU A 196 -3.38 22.87 31.71
#